data_81c1325af32b5971a6982d4c89a6c42a
#
_entry.id   81c1325af32b5971a6982d4c89a6c42a
#
_cell.length_a   1.000
_cell.length_b   1.000
_cell.length_c   1.000
_cell.angle_alpha   90.00
_cell.angle_beta   90.00
_cell.angle_gamma   90.00
#
_symmetry.space_group_name_H-M   'P 1'
#
loop_
_entity.id
_entity.type
_entity.pdbx_description
1 polymer ?
#
loop_
_entity_poly.entity_id
_entity_poly.type
_entity_poly.pdbx_seq_one_letter_code
_entity_poly.pdbx_strand_id
1 'polypeptide(L)'
;MKKIQADVVIVGTGVAGLFCALNIDPRKKVIMVTKKEADKSDSYLAQGGVCVLKKESDFNSYYEDTMRAGHYENNGCAVKVMIRQSPEVIDDIIGYGVEFHRSQDGKLMYTKEGAHSHSRILFHEDITGKEITTKLLAAVRKCPNVQILEQFCMVDLITHNNRCFGIVGTDKESELTAVYTANTVLASGGVGGLYQNPPNFRHITADAVAIAILHGIQVQNINYVQIHPTTLYSQKEGRRFLISESVRGEGAKLYNAAGERFVDELLPRDLLTQEIYKQMKKDQKPYVWLDMRPIGEKTIREHFPNIYERCLEEGYDPLQQPIPVVPAQHYFMGGIKANLDAKTTMKNLFAVGETACNGVHGKNRLASNSLLESLVFSKRAAHVINDDDAEAQMVPVDDAPYQDLESLKQKYKKIVWEQIERKPEQMMDPIAMKINADNLILQALREDITQEDVTTNAVLKQYTKGTAQLLCKQDGVIAGLGVFKRVFELLDPTTEVDLKFSDGQQVQNGDLLATVTGDMRVILSGERTALNFLQRMSGIATYTHKTVQLLEGSKIRLLDTRKTTPNMRIFEKYAVRAGGGCNHRYNLSDGILLKDNHIGAAG
;
A
#
# COMPACT_ATOMS: atom_id res chain seq x y z
N MET A 1 -2.21 -27.23 -22.26
CA MET A 1 -2.68 -25.85 -21.97
C MET A 1 -3.49 -25.32 -23.13
N LYS A 2 -4.74 -24.90 -22.87
CA LYS A 2 -5.63 -24.26 -23.84
C LYS A 2 -5.11 -22.85 -24.18
N LYS A 3 -5.36 -22.37 -25.40
CA LYS A 3 -4.92 -21.04 -25.86
C LYS A 3 -6.10 -20.25 -26.38
N ILE A 4 -6.26 -19.01 -25.89
CA ILE A 4 -7.26 -18.06 -26.37
C ILE A 4 -6.60 -16.69 -26.63
N GLN A 5 -7.21 -15.89 -27.51
CA GLN A 5 -6.70 -14.56 -27.85
C GLN A 5 -7.79 -13.49 -27.69
N ALA A 6 -7.37 -12.33 -27.22
CA ALA A 6 -8.18 -11.12 -27.18
C ALA A 6 -7.26 -9.90 -27.35
N ASP A 7 -7.82 -8.71 -27.52
CA ASP A 7 -7.04 -7.47 -27.56
C ASP A 7 -6.63 -7.04 -26.14
N VAL A 8 -7.55 -7.23 -25.19
CA VAL A 8 -7.35 -6.85 -23.78
C VAL A 8 -7.80 -7.98 -22.86
N VAL A 9 -7.00 -8.27 -21.83
CA VAL A 9 -7.46 -9.05 -20.67
C VAL A 9 -7.50 -8.17 -19.44
N ILE A 10 -8.59 -8.25 -18.68
CA ILE A 10 -8.79 -7.54 -17.41
C ILE A 10 -8.95 -8.57 -16.30
N VAL A 11 -8.06 -8.50 -15.30
CA VAL A 11 -8.06 -9.42 -14.16
C VAL A 11 -8.78 -8.78 -12.99
N GLY A 12 -10.00 -9.21 -12.72
CA GLY A 12 -10.88 -8.71 -11.66
C GLY A 12 -12.13 -8.01 -12.18
N THR A 13 -13.24 -8.22 -11.46
CA THR A 13 -14.58 -7.69 -11.74
C THR A 13 -15.08 -6.72 -10.66
N GLY A 14 -14.16 -6.10 -9.92
CA GLY A 14 -14.48 -4.94 -9.08
C GLY A 14 -14.75 -3.69 -9.92
N VAL A 15 -15.10 -2.59 -9.27
CA VAL A 15 -15.42 -1.31 -9.94
C VAL A 15 -14.34 -0.91 -10.94
N ALA A 16 -13.05 -1.04 -10.59
CA ALA A 16 -11.95 -0.68 -11.48
C ALA A 16 -11.95 -1.51 -12.77
N GLY A 17 -12.08 -2.84 -12.67
CA GLY A 17 -12.12 -3.71 -13.84
C GLY A 17 -13.35 -3.50 -14.71
N LEU A 18 -14.53 -3.41 -14.09
CA LEU A 18 -15.80 -3.17 -14.80
C LEU A 18 -15.80 -1.83 -15.53
N PHE A 19 -15.37 -0.77 -14.86
CA PHE A 19 -15.35 0.56 -15.47
C PHE A 19 -14.28 0.70 -16.55
N CYS A 20 -13.13 0.02 -16.39
CA CYS A 20 -12.14 -0.12 -17.44
C CYS A 20 -12.77 -0.77 -18.69
N ALA A 21 -13.42 -1.92 -18.53
CA ALA A 21 -14.06 -2.63 -19.65
C ALA A 21 -15.09 -1.78 -20.40
N LEU A 22 -15.90 -0.99 -19.68
CA LEU A 22 -16.91 -0.09 -20.27
C LEU A 22 -16.31 1.08 -21.06
N ASN A 23 -15.04 1.43 -20.79
CA ASN A 23 -14.33 2.51 -21.47
C ASN A 23 -13.36 2.01 -22.57
N ILE A 24 -13.22 0.70 -22.76
CA ILE A 24 -12.48 0.12 -23.90
C ILE A 24 -13.31 0.28 -25.18
N ASP A 25 -12.64 0.61 -26.28
CA ASP A 25 -13.25 0.73 -27.60
C ASP A 25 -14.05 -0.55 -27.95
N PRO A 26 -15.33 -0.45 -28.31
CA PRO A 26 -16.17 -1.61 -28.65
C PRO A 26 -15.63 -2.50 -29.78
N ARG A 27 -14.68 -2.01 -30.58
CA ARG A 27 -14.00 -2.79 -31.62
C ARG A 27 -12.95 -3.76 -31.08
N LYS A 28 -12.47 -3.53 -29.85
CA LYS A 28 -11.47 -4.38 -29.19
C LYS A 28 -12.17 -5.52 -28.43
N LYS A 29 -11.71 -6.75 -28.64
CA LYS A 29 -12.18 -7.91 -27.88
C LYS A 29 -11.59 -7.91 -26.48
N VAL A 30 -12.45 -7.93 -25.47
CA VAL A 30 -12.06 -7.93 -24.04
C VAL A 30 -12.42 -9.25 -23.39
N ILE A 31 -11.47 -9.84 -22.67
CA ILE A 31 -11.72 -10.95 -21.75
C ILE A 31 -11.53 -10.43 -20.32
N MET A 32 -12.57 -10.54 -19.50
CA MET A 32 -12.47 -10.32 -18.06
C MET A 32 -12.37 -11.68 -17.35
N VAL A 33 -11.53 -11.78 -16.35
CA VAL A 33 -11.39 -13.01 -15.54
C VAL A 33 -11.60 -12.72 -14.07
N THR A 34 -12.25 -13.63 -13.35
CA THR A 34 -12.48 -13.51 -11.91
C THR A 34 -12.46 -14.86 -11.20
N LYS A 35 -11.83 -14.91 -10.02
CA LYS A 35 -11.69 -16.14 -9.20
C LYS A 35 -13.01 -16.74 -8.74
N LYS A 36 -14.03 -15.92 -8.59
CA LYS A 36 -15.37 -16.30 -8.11
C LYS A 36 -16.42 -15.77 -9.09
N GLU A 37 -17.66 -15.72 -8.70
CA GLU A 37 -18.73 -15.07 -9.43
C GLU A 37 -18.40 -13.57 -9.60
N ALA A 38 -18.86 -12.96 -10.69
CA ALA A 38 -18.48 -11.59 -11.08
C ALA A 38 -18.92 -10.51 -10.08
N ASP A 39 -19.90 -10.78 -9.24
CA ASP A 39 -20.38 -9.89 -8.19
C ASP A 39 -19.60 -10.01 -6.86
N LYS A 40 -18.69 -10.99 -6.72
CA LYS A 40 -17.92 -11.24 -5.50
C LYS A 40 -16.63 -10.42 -5.44
N SER A 41 -16.76 -9.10 -5.38
CA SER A 41 -15.63 -8.17 -5.26
C SER A 41 -15.73 -7.30 -3.99
N ASP A 42 -14.61 -6.83 -3.47
CA ASP A 42 -14.61 -5.94 -2.30
C ASP A 42 -15.28 -4.60 -2.60
N SER A 43 -15.30 -4.16 -3.86
CA SER A 43 -16.09 -3.01 -4.30
C SER A 43 -17.57 -3.17 -4.01
N TYR A 44 -18.13 -4.38 -4.18
CA TYR A 44 -19.53 -4.71 -3.87
C TYR A 44 -19.84 -4.55 -2.37
N LEU A 45 -18.85 -4.73 -1.49
CA LEU A 45 -19.00 -4.64 -0.04
C LEU A 45 -18.87 -3.22 0.51
N ALA A 46 -18.49 -2.24 -0.31
CA ALA A 46 -18.27 -0.88 0.13
C ALA A 46 -19.59 -0.23 0.59
N GLN A 47 -19.66 0.13 1.87
CA GLN A 47 -20.87 0.67 2.51
C GLN A 47 -20.96 2.19 2.41
N GLY A 48 -19.82 2.90 2.50
CA GLY A 48 -19.75 4.36 2.52
C GLY A 48 -20.25 4.99 1.23
N GLY A 49 -19.44 5.85 0.62
CA GLY A 49 -19.84 6.52 -0.61
C GLY A 49 -18.68 6.69 -1.58
N VAL A 50 -18.86 7.61 -2.51
CA VAL A 50 -17.84 8.04 -3.45
C VAL A 50 -17.71 9.57 -3.40
N CYS A 51 -16.47 10.05 -3.23
CA CYS A 51 -16.19 11.47 -3.22
C CYS A 51 -16.33 12.09 -4.60
N VAL A 52 -16.73 13.36 -4.65
CA VAL A 52 -16.77 14.15 -5.88
C VAL A 52 -16.47 15.62 -5.62
N LEU A 53 -15.81 16.28 -6.57
CA LEU A 53 -15.62 17.73 -6.58
C LEU A 53 -16.94 18.41 -6.97
N LYS A 54 -17.62 18.99 -6.00
CA LYS A 54 -18.93 19.66 -6.22
C LYS A 54 -18.80 20.99 -6.95
N LYS A 55 -17.79 21.78 -6.59
CA LYS A 55 -17.49 23.11 -7.11
C LYS A 55 -15.99 23.32 -7.15
N GLU A 56 -15.53 24.16 -8.06
CA GLU A 56 -14.11 24.51 -8.14
C GLU A 56 -13.57 25.09 -6.83
N SER A 57 -14.39 25.84 -6.08
CA SER A 57 -14.01 26.39 -4.76
C SER A 57 -13.72 25.32 -3.71
N ASP A 58 -14.22 24.10 -3.86
CA ASP A 58 -13.96 22.95 -2.97
C ASP A 58 -12.63 22.26 -3.24
N PHE A 59 -11.98 22.54 -4.36
CA PHE A 59 -10.78 21.81 -4.77
C PHE A 59 -9.67 21.84 -3.72
N ASN A 60 -9.33 23.02 -3.20
CA ASN A 60 -8.25 23.16 -2.24
C ASN A 60 -8.54 22.45 -0.92
N SER A 61 -9.78 22.50 -0.43
CA SER A 61 -10.18 21.81 0.79
C SER A 61 -10.17 20.29 0.60
N TYR A 62 -10.62 19.81 -0.55
CA TYR A 62 -10.60 18.37 -0.86
C TYR A 62 -9.18 17.85 -1.03
N TYR A 63 -8.33 18.61 -1.72
CA TYR A 63 -6.91 18.29 -1.88
C TYR A 63 -6.21 18.22 -0.51
N GLU A 64 -6.40 19.23 0.33
CA GLU A 64 -5.80 19.28 1.67
C GLU A 64 -6.29 18.16 2.59
N ASP A 65 -7.59 17.86 2.60
CA ASP A 65 -8.13 16.73 3.36
C ASP A 65 -7.50 15.39 2.95
N THR A 66 -7.31 15.19 1.63
CA THR A 66 -6.70 13.97 1.08
C THR A 66 -5.20 13.89 1.45
N MET A 67 -4.47 15.00 1.31
CA MET A 67 -3.03 15.05 1.64
C MET A 67 -2.80 14.83 3.14
N ARG A 68 -3.59 15.50 3.98
CA ARG A 68 -3.51 15.37 5.44
C ARG A 68 -3.84 13.97 5.91
N ALA A 69 -4.90 13.34 5.38
CA ALA A 69 -5.26 11.97 5.70
C ALA A 69 -4.15 10.98 5.32
N GLY A 70 -3.48 11.19 4.19
CA GLY A 70 -2.35 10.40 3.71
C GLY A 70 -1.02 10.73 4.36
N HIS A 71 -0.99 11.56 5.40
CA HIS A 71 0.22 12.03 6.09
C HIS A 71 1.20 12.80 5.18
N TYR A 72 0.68 13.43 4.12
CA TYR A 72 1.47 14.13 3.09
C TYR A 72 2.49 13.22 2.36
N GLU A 73 2.31 11.90 2.45
CA GLU A 73 3.06 10.91 1.67
C GLU A 73 2.39 10.58 0.32
N ASN A 74 1.37 11.33 -0.03
CA ASN A 74 0.62 11.19 -1.27
C ASN A 74 1.43 11.72 -2.49
N ASN A 75 1.15 11.13 -3.66
CA ASN A 75 1.52 11.74 -4.93
C ASN A 75 0.53 12.89 -5.24
N GLY A 76 0.95 14.13 -4.99
CA GLY A 76 0.08 15.30 -5.18
C GLY A 76 -0.45 15.46 -6.61
N CYS A 77 0.28 15.01 -7.64
CA CYS A 77 -0.21 15.01 -9.02
C CYS A 77 -1.36 14.01 -9.21
N ALA A 78 -1.23 12.80 -8.65
CA ALA A 78 -2.28 11.79 -8.71
C ALA A 78 -3.55 12.23 -7.97
N VAL A 79 -3.39 12.88 -6.80
CA VAL A 79 -4.51 13.46 -6.05
C VAL A 79 -5.24 14.53 -6.86
N LYS A 80 -4.50 15.45 -7.50
CA LYS A 80 -5.09 16.49 -8.36
C LYS A 80 -5.87 15.90 -9.53
N VAL A 81 -5.31 14.89 -10.20
CA VAL A 81 -5.96 14.19 -11.32
C VAL A 81 -7.26 13.54 -10.84
N MET A 82 -7.21 12.80 -9.73
CA MET A 82 -8.38 12.14 -9.16
C MET A 82 -9.51 13.15 -8.87
N ILE A 83 -9.19 14.24 -8.19
CA ILE A 83 -10.18 15.24 -7.80
C ILE A 83 -10.78 15.93 -9.04
N ARG A 84 -9.94 16.36 -10.00
CA ARG A 84 -10.38 17.08 -11.21
C ARG A 84 -11.27 16.23 -12.11
N GLN A 85 -11.00 14.94 -12.23
CA GLN A 85 -11.76 14.03 -13.07
C GLN A 85 -12.98 13.42 -12.37
N SER A 86 -13.16 13.69 -11.08
CA SER A 86 -14.28 13.12 -10.32
C SER A 86 -15.67 13.48 -10.85
N PRO A 87 -15.99 14.72 -11.30
CA PRO A 87 -17.33 15.00 -11.84
C PRO A 87 -17.64 14.17 -13.08
N GLU A 88 -16.70 14.05 -14.00
CA GLU A 88 -16.85 13.30 -15.24
C GLU A 88 -17.18 11.82 -14.98
N VAL A 89 -16.39 11.15 -14.14
CA VAL A 89 -16.61 9.72 -13.86
C VAL A 89 -17.89 9.46 -13.06
N ILE A 90 -18.33 10.41 -12.24
CA ILE A 90 -19.62 10.33 -11.54
C ILE A 90 -20.78 10.46 -12.54
N ASP A 91 -20.70 11.39 -13.48
CA ASP A 91 -21.71 11.53 -14.54
C ASP A 91 -21.77 10.27 -15.41
N ASP A 92 -20.63 9.66 -15.73
CA ASP A 92 -20.58 8.40 -16.48
C ASP A 92 -21.32 7.27 -15.75
N ILE A 93 -21.05 7.05 -14.45
CA ILE A 93 -21.71 5.95 -13.72
C ILE A 93 -23.19 6.21 -13.49
N ILE A 94 -23.61 7.46 -13.33
CA ILE A 94 -25.04 7.83 -13.34
C ILE A 94 -25.66 7.49 -14.70
N GLY A 95 -24.94 7.74 -15.80
CA GLY A 95 -25.34 7.34 -17.15
C GLY A 95 -25.53 5.82 -17.31
N TYR A 96 -24.80 5.00 -16.58
CA TYR A 96 -24.99 3.54 -16.50
C TYR A 96 -26.12 3.12 -15.55
N GLY A 97 -26.85 4.07 -14.96
CA GLY A 97 -28.01 3.83 -14.12
C GLY A 97 -27.71 3.70 -12.63
N VAL A 98 -26.55 4.15 -12.17
CA VAL A 98 -26.24 4.22 -10.73
C VAL A 98 -27.13 5.29 -10.09
N GLU A 99 -27.82 4.92 -9.02
CA GLU A 99 -28.73 5.79 -8.28
C GLU A 99 -28.09 6.23 -6.96
N PHE A 100 -27.86 7.53 -6.82
CA PHE A 100 -27.45 8.14 -5.56
C PHE A 100 -28.66 8.76 -4.85
N HIS A 101 -28.55 8.86 -3.52
CA HIS A 101 -29.59 9.47 -2.71
C HIS A 101 -29.89 10.91 -3.16
N ARG A 102 -31.18 11.25 -3.27
CA ARG A 102 -31.66 12.57 -3.72
C ARG A 102 -32.62 13.14 -2.71
N SER A 103 -32.63 14.47 -2.62
CA SER A 103 -33.62 15.24 -1.88
C SER A 103 -34.99 15.21 -2.59
N GLN A 104 -36.03 15.68 -1.92
CA GLN A 104 -37.39 15.73 -2.47
C GLN A 104 -37.50 16.56 -3.76
N ASP A 105 -36.61 17.54 -3.96
CA ASP A 105 -36.51 18.35 -5.17
C ASP A 105 -35.60 17.71 -6.26
N GLY A 106 -35.21 16.43 -6.08
CA GLY A 106 -34.45 15.66 -7.06
C GLY A 106 -32.95 15.92 -7.11
N LYS A 107 -32.42 16.80 -6.26
CA LYS A 107 -30.98 17.10 -6.21
C LYS A 107 -30.21 16.01 -5.47
N LEU A 108 -28.96 15.78 -5.91
CA LEU A 108 -28.04 14.85 -5.25
C LEU A 108 -27.77 15.31 -3.81
N MET A 109 -27.86 14.37 -2.88
CA MET A 109 -27.50 14.58 -1.49
C MET A 109 -26.06 14.15 -1.22
N TYR A 110 -25.42 14.85 -0.30
CA TYR A 110 -24.02 14.61 0.06
C TYR A 110 -23.88 14.43 1.55
N THR A 111 -23.14 13.41 1.95
CA THR A 111 -22.77 13.18 3.34
C THR A 111 -21.30 13.54 3.59
N LYS A 112 -20.92 13.47 4.86
CA LYS A 112 -19.58 13.72 5.36
C LYS A 112 -19.13 12.55 6.21
N GLU A 113 -17.89 12.11 6.00
CA GLU A 113 -17.20 11.10 6.82
C GLU A 113 -16.04 11.74 7.59
N GLY A 114 -15.42 10.97 8.47
CA GLY A 114 -14.29 11.44 9.27
C GLY A 114 -13.14 12.00 8.41
N ALA A 115 -12.41 12.96 8.94
CA ALA A 115 -11.32 13.70 8.31
C ALA A 115 -11.69 14.55 7.08
N HIS A 116 -12.95 14.58 6.64
CA HIS A 116 -13.43 15.53 5.63
C HIS A 116 -13.81 16.88 6.25
N SER A 117 -13.38 17.97 5.63
CA SER A 117 -13.78 19.33 6.02
C SER A 117 -15.20 19.68 5.57
N HIS A 118 -15.64 19.15 4.41
CA HIS A 118 -16.95 19.44 3.80
C HIS A 118 -17.68 18.17 3.35
N SER A 119 -19.03 18.26 3.24
CA SER A 119 -19.84 17.19 2.67
C SER A 119 -19.63 17.12 1.16
N ARG A 120 -19.03 16.03 0.66
CA ARG A 120 -18.73 15.79 -0.75
C ARG A 120 -18.91 14.35 -1.19
N ILE A 121 -19.51 13.52 -0.35
CA ILE A 121 -19.63 12.09 -0.57
C ILE A 121 -21.04 11.79 -1.05
N LEU A 122 -21.14 11.23 -2.25
CA LEU A 122 -22.37 10.65 -2.79
C LEU A 122 -22.54 9.25 -2.23
N PHE A 123 -23.77 8.87 -1.92
CA PHE A 123 -24.08 7.59 -1.30
C PHE A 123 -25.43 7.03 -1.79
N HIS A 124 -25.59 5.72 -1.66
CA HIS A 124 -26.85 5.00 -1.83
C HIS A 124 -27.07 4.15 -0.59
N GLU A 125 -27.88 4.64 0.35
CA GLU A 125 -28.03 4.02 1.67
C GLU A 125 -26.66 3.70 2.29
N ASP A 126 -26.47 2.49 2.83
CA ASP A 126 -25.20 1.95 3.31
C ASP A 126 -24.67 0.82 2.41
N ILE A 127 -25.01 0.84 1.12
CA ILE A 127 -24.65 -0.17 0.10
C ILE A 127 -24.17 0.45 -1.23
N THR A 128 -23.52 1.60 -1.15
CA THR A 128 -23.09 2.37 -2.36
C THR A 128 -22.23 1.52 -3.31
N GLY A 129 -21.32 0.71 -2.79
CA GLY A 129 -20.49 -0.17 -3.61
C GLY A 129 -21.30 -1.25 -4.33
N LYS A 130 -22.30 -1.83 -3.66
CA LYS A 130 -23.24 -2.80 -4.27
C LYS A 130 -24.01 -2.16 -5.41
N GLU A 131 -24.55 -0.97 -5.20
CA GLU A 131 -25.30 -0.22 -6.23
C GLU A 131 -24.42 0.02 -7.47
N ILE A 132 -23.23 0.60 -7.29
CA ILE A 132 -22.31 0.89 -8.39
C ILE A 132 -21.89 -0.40 -9.11
N THR A 133 -21.44 -1.40 -8.37
CA THR A 133 -20.93 -2.65 -8.95
C THR A 133 -22.00 -3.40 -9.72
N THR A 134 -23.23 -3.49 -9.18
CA THR A 134 -24.36 -4.16 -9.82
C THR A 134 -24.72 -3.50 -11.15
N LYS A 135 -24.81 -2.17 -11.18
CA LYS A 135 -25.17 -1.42 -12.41
C LYS A 135 -24.07 -1.51 -13.47
N LEU A 136 -22.80 -1.35 -13.06
CA LEU A 136 -21.66 -1.50 -14.00
C LEU A 136 -21.56 -2.93 -14.55
N LEU A 137 -21.74 -3.96 -13.70
CA LEU A 137 -21.73 -5.36 -14.15
C LEU A 137 -22.86 -5.63 -15.14
N ALA A 138 -24.06 -5.10 -14.87
CA ALA A 138 -25.20 -5.22 -15.80
C ALA A 138 -24.91 -4.52 -17.14
N ALA A 139 -24.22 -3.38 -17.13
CA ALA A 139 -23.79 -2.67 -18.33
C ALA A 139 -22.73 -3.48 -19.11
N VAL A 140 -21.69 -4.00 -18.43
CA VAL A 140 -20.65 -4.84 -19.05
C VAL A 140 -21.24 -6.08 -19.71
N ARG A 141 -22.19 -6.76 -19.07
CA ARG A 141 -22.87 -7.94 -19.63
C ARG A 141 -23.67 -7.66 -20.92
N LYS A 142 -23.97 -6.39 -21.21
CA LYS A 142 -24.60 -5.97 -22.46
C LYS A 142 -23.59 -5.65 -23.56
N CYS A 143 -22.31 -5.56 -23.26
CA CYS A 143 -21.26 -5.26 -24.22
C CYS A 143 -20.91 -6.52 -25.04
N PRO A 144 -21.17 -6.56 -26.37
CA PRO A 144 -20.94 -7.77 -27.17
C PRO A 144 -19.46 -8.11 -27.35
N ASN A 145 -18.58 -7.14 -27.14
CA ASN A 145 -17.13 -7.29 -27.24
C ASN A 145 -16.47 -7.77 -25.94
N VAL A 146 -17.23 -7.91 -24.83
CA VAL A 146 -16.71 -8.29 -23.52
C VAL A 146 -17.19 -9.69 -23.13
N GLN A 147 -16.27 -10.59 -22.85
CA GLN A 147 -16.53 -11.91 -22.29
C GLN A 147 -16.02 -11.99 -20.86
N ILE A 148 -16.86 -12.42 -19.90
CA ILE A 148 -16.47 -12.65 -18.51
C ILE A 148 -16.27 -14.15 -18.32
N LEU A 149 -15.07 -14.54 -17.83
CA LEU A 149 -14.75 -15.90 -17.39
C LEU A 149 -14.79 -15.92 -15.86
N GLU A 150 -15.88 -16.44 -15.33
CA GLU A 150 -16.06 -16.61 -13.88
C GLU A 150 -15.36 -17.90 -13.41
N GLN A 151 -14.99 -17.95 -12.12
CA GLN A 151 -14.25 -19.05 -11.51
C GLN A 151 -12.96 -19.37 -12.27
N PHE A 152 -12.34 -18.33 -12.80
CA PHE A 152 -11.06 -18.40 -13.52
C PHE A 152 -10.00 -17.63 -12.73
N CYS A 153 -8.97 -18.34 -12.26
CA CYS A 153 -7.90 -17.78 -11.44
C CYS A 153 -6.66 -17.53 -12.28
N MET A 154 -6.21 -16.27 -12.38
CA MET A 154 -4.88 -15.96 -12.92
C MET A 154 -3.82 -16.61 -12.01
N VAL A 155 -2.90 -17.37 -12.59
CA VAL A 155 -1.79 -17.99 -11.87
C VAL A 155 -0.44 -17.39 -12.25
N ASP A 156 -0.32 -16.73 -13.41
CA ASP A 156 0.90 -16.04 -13.81
C ASP A 156 0.66 -15.02 -14.94
N LEU A 157 1.68 -14.20 -15.23
CA LEU A 157 1.77 -13.36 -16.42
C LEU A 157 2.57 -14.08 -17.52
N ILE A 158 2.19 -13.86 -18.79
CA ILE A 158 2.99 -14.25 -19.95
C ILE A 158 3.90 -13.08 -20.28
N THR A 159 5.20 -13.22 -20.04
CA THR A 159 6.16 -12.12 -20.20
C THR A 159 7.38 -12.49 -21.01
N HIS A 160 7.91 -11.54 -21.79
CA HIS A 160 9.18 -11.68 -22.49
C HIS A 160 9.80 -10.29 -22.69
N ASN A 161 11.10 -10.13 -22.42
CA ASN A 161 11.85 -8.87 -22.61
C ASN A 161 11.15 -7.63 -22.01
N ASN A 162 10.74 -7.71 -20.73
CA ASN A 162 10.01 -6.65 -20.00
C ASN A 162 8.73 -6.19 -20.70
N ARG A 163 8.02 -7.09 -21.36
CA ARG A 163 6.71 -6.87 -21.97
C ARG A 163 5.75 -7.98 -21.57
N CYS A 164 4.52 -7.62 -21.29
CA CYS A 164 3.42 -8.54 -21.02
C CYS A 164 2.71 -8.90 -22.33
N PHE A 165 2.39 -10.19 -22.50
CA PHE A 165 1.67 -10.77 -23.64
C PHE A 165 0.36 -11.43 -23.23
N GLY A 166 -0.05 -11.29 -21.98
CA GLY A 166 -1.26 -11.87 -21.43
C GLY A 166 -1.05 -12.58 -20.10
N ILE A 167 -1.91 -13.53 -19.81
CA ILE A 167 -1.93 -14.27 -18.54
C ILE A 167 -2.01 -15.77 -18.75
N VAL A 168 -1.51 -16.53 -17.77
CA VAL A 168 -1.85 -17.93 -17.57
C VAL A 168 -2.88 -18.00 -16.45
N GLY A 169 -3.93 -18.79 -16.64
CA GLY A 169 -4.94 -18.98 -15.61
C GLY A 169 -5.51 -20.40 -15.63
N THR A 170 -6.31 -20.70 -14.61
CA THR A 170 -7.01 -21.99 -14.47
C THR A 170 -8.49 -21.75 -14.22
N ASP A 171 -9.31 -22.60 -14.80
CA ASP A 171 -10.73 -22.68 -14.49
C ASP A 171 -11.00 -23.53 -13.22
N LYS A 172 -12.28 -23.80 -12.94
CA LYS A 172 -12.71 -24.59 -11.77
C LYS A 172 -12.27 -26.05 -11.83
N GLU A 173 -12.01 -26.60 -13.03
CA GLU A 173 -11.48 -27.95 -13.25
C GLU A 173 -9.95 -27.99 -13.20
N SER A 174 -9.29 -26.87 -12.88
CA SER A 174 -7.83 -26.70 -12.88
C SER A 174 -7.18 -26.87 -14.26
N GLU A 175 -7.95 -26.70 -15.35
CA GLU A 175 -7.41 -26.70 -16.70
C GLU A 175 -6.64 -25.41 -16.98
N LEU A 176 -5.37 -25.55 -17.35
CA LEU A 176 -4.51 -24.41 -17.68
C LEU A 176 -4.89 -23.78 -19.02
N THR A 177 -5.07 -22.48 -19.02
CA THR A 177 -5.36 -21.68 -20.21
C THR A 177 -4.41 -20.49 -20.29
N ALA A 178 -3.73 -20.33 -21.44
CA ALA A 178 -2.99 -19.12 -21.79
C ALA A 178 -3.93 -18.15 -22.53
N VAL A 179 -4.10 -16.95 -21.99
CA VAL A 179 -4.85 -15.86 -22.60
C VAL A 179 -3.85 -14.85 -23.15
N TYR A 180 -3.66 -14.86 -24.47
CA TYR A 180 -2.74 -13.93 -25.15
C TYR A 180 -3.44 -12.63 -25.49
N THR A 181 -2.79 -11.50 -25.19
CA THR A 181 -3.37 -10.19 -25.43
C THR A 181 -2.32 -9.16 -25.79
N ALA A 182 -2.77 -8.08 -26.45
CA ALA A 182 -1.93 -6.90 -26.67
C ALA A 182 -1.71 -6.12 -25.37
N ASN A 183 -2.76 -6.01 -24.53
CA ASN A 183 -2.71 -5.26 -23.27
C ASN A 183 -3.35 -6.06 -22.12
N THR A 184 -2.74 -6.01 -20.94
CA THR A 184 -3.20 -6.67 -19.72
C THR A 184 -3.45 -5.64 -18.63
N VAL A 185 -4.63 -5.71 -17.98
CA VAL A 185 -5.02 -4.83 -16.87
C VAL A 185 -5.21 -5.64 -15.60
N LEU A 186 -4.44 -5.33 -14.57
CA LEU A 186 -4.56 -5.93 -13.25
C LEU A 186 -5.48 -5.07 -12.37
N ALA A 187 -6.65 -5.61 -12.02
CA ALA A 187 -7.68 -5.00 -11.20
C ALA A 187 -8.15 -5.97 -10.09
N SER A 188 -7.22 -6.76 -9.55
CA SER A 188 -7.49 -7.94 -8.74
C SER A 188 -7.72 -7.67 -7.24
N GLY A 189 -7.79 -6.41 -6.83
CA GLY A 189 -8.02 -6.00 -5.44
C GLY A 189 -6.77 -6.08 -4.56
N GLY A 190 -6.98 -6.04 -3.24
CA GLY A 190 -5.93 -5.87 -2.25
C GLY A 190 -5.51 -7.16 -1.54
N VAL A 191 -5.26 -7.04 -0.22
CA VAL A 191 -4.62 -8.05 0.64
C VAL A 191 -5.56 -8.66 1.68
N GLY A 192 -6.85 -8.31 1.68
CA GLY A 192 -7.77 -8.62 2.78
C GLY A 192 -7.82 -10.10 3.15
N GLY A 193 -7.80 -11.00 2.16
CA GLY A 193 -7.84 -12.45 2.38
C GLY A 193 -6.62 -13.06 3.06
N LEU A 194 -5.54 -12.28 3.24
CA LEU A 194 -4.37 -12.71 4.02
C LEU A 194 -4.58 -12.59 5.53
N TYR A 195 -5.55 -11.79 5.97
CA TYR A 195 -5.86 -11.56 7.38
C TYR A 195 -6.90 -12.55 7.91
N GLN A 196 -6.89 -12.79 9.21
CA GLN A 196 -7.74 -13.82 9.82
C GLN A 196 -9.25 -13.50 9.75
N ASN A 197 -9.64 -12.27 10.08
CA ASN A 197 -11.05 -11.84 10.15
C ASN A 197 -11.26 -10.49 9.45
N PRO A 198 -11.01 -10.37 8.13
CA PRO A 198 -11.19 -9.11 7.43
C PRO A 198 -12.67 -8.85 7.14
N PRO A 199 -13.08 -7.60 6.89
CA PRO A 199 -14.39 -7.31 6.30
C PRO A 199 -14.44 -7.63 4.81
N ASN A 200 -13.30 -7.88 4.18
CA ASN A 200 -13.11 -8.15 2.76
C ASN A 200 -13.37 -9.63 2.40
N PHE A 201 -13.55 -9.95 1.13
CA PHE A 201 -13.65 -11.32 0.68
C PHE A 201 -12.32 -12.07 0.86
N ARG A 202 -12.39 -13.29 1.40
CA ARG A 202 -11.20 -14.11 1.72
C ARG A 202 -10.42 -14.61 0.49
N HIS A 203 -11.03 -14.59 -0.70
CA HIS A 203 -10.34 -14.99 -1.95
C HIS A 203 -9.47 -13.88 -2.53
N ILE A 204 -9.55 -12.65 -2.01
CA ILE A 204 -8.71 -11.53 -2.42
C ILE A 204 -7.38 -11.58 -1.67
N THR A 205 -6.36 -12.13 -2.28
CA THR A 205 -5.08 -12.52 -1.65
C THR A 205 -3.85 -11.88 -2.29
N ALA A 206 -4.04 -10.79 -3.04
CA ALA A 206 -2.97 -10.02 -3.70
C ALA A 206 -2.06 -10.83 -4.63
N ASP A 207 -2.59 -11.85 -5.30
CA ASP A 207 -1.81 -12.72 -6.19
C ASP A 207 -1.09 -11.92 -7.28
N ALA A 208 -1.76 -10.91 -7.88
CA ALA A 208 -1.14 -10.06 -8.89
C ALA A 208 0.07 -9.29 -8.35
N VAL A 209 0.07 -8.89 -7.07
CA VAL A 209 1.21 -8.23 -6.43
C VAL A 209 2.36 -9.21 -6.26
N ALA A 210 2.09 -10.45 -5.82
CA ALA A 210 3.12 -11.49 -5.73
C ALA A 210 3.74 -11.81 -7.09
N ILE A 211 2.91 -11.98 -8.11
CA ILE A 211 3.33 -12.23 -9.49
C ILE A 211 4.17 -11.06 -10.02
N ALA A 212 3.75 -9.81 -9.76
CA ALA A 212 4.52 -8.63 -10.15
C ALA A 212 5.93 -8.63 -9.52
N ILE A 213 6.05 -8.97 -8.23
CA ILE A 213 7.35 -9.09 -7.54
C ILE A 213 8.23 -10.14 -8.21
N LEU A 214 7.68 -11.31 -8.53
CA LEU A 214 8.43 -12.41 -9.16
C LEU A 214 8.91 -12.05 -10.57
N HIS A 215 8.16 -11.23 -11.32
CA HIS A 215 8.55 -10.74 -12.66
C HIS A 215 9.39 -9.46 -12.63
N GLY A 216 9.82 -8.99 -11.45
CA GLY A 216 10.64 -7.78 -11.33
C GLY A 216 9.89 -6.47 -11.64
N ILE A 217 8.57 -6.49 -11.65
CA ILE A 217 7.73 -5.30 -11.80
C ILE A 217 7.77 -4.53 -10.48
N GLN A 218 7.98 -3.22 -10.55
CA GLN A 218 8.08 -2.40 -9.36
C GLN A 218 6.77 -2.40 -8.57
N VAL A 219 6.89 -2.64 -7.28
CA VAL A 219 5.83 -2.48 -6.27
C VAL A 219 6.20 -1.35 -5.32
N GLN A 220 5.21 -0.75 -4.68
CA GLN A 220 5.43 0.37 -3.77
C GLN A 220 4.52 0.27 -2.55
N ASN A 221 5.06 0.66 -1.37
CA ASN A 221 4.30 0.82 -0.12
C ASN A 221 3.51 -0.44 0.31
N ILE A 222 4.04 -1.65 0.07
CA ILE A 222 3.35 -2.92 0.35
C ILE A 222 2.96 -3.07 1.83
N ASN A 223 3.66 -2.41 2.73
CA ASN A 223 3.34 -2.35 4.16
C ASN A 223 2.28 -1.28 4.52
N TYR A 224 1.78 -0.50 3.57
CA TYR A 224 0.72 0.50 3.83
C TYR A 224 -0.65 -0.18 3.77
N VAL A 225 -1.09 -0.68 4.90
CA VAL A 225 -2.38 -1.34 5.08
C VAL A 225 -3.22 -0.55 6.08
N GLN A 226 -4.41 -0.14 5.66
CA GLN A 226 -5.34 0.59 6.51
C GLN A 226 -6.18 -0.38 7.35
N ILE A 227 -6.26 -0.09 8.63
CA ILE A 227 -7.17 -0.75 9.55
C ILE A 227 -8.42 0.11 9.69
N HIS A 228 -9.60 -0.46 9.52
CA HIS A 228 -10.85 0.22 9.80
C HIS A 228 -11.16 0.14 11.30
N PRO A 229 -11.51 1.26 11.95
CA PRO A 229 -11.72 1.29 13.41
C PRO A 229 -12.89 0.45 13.88
N THR A 230 -13.95 0.35 13.07
CA THR A 230 -15.24 -0.21 13.51
C THR A 230 -15.75 -1.30 12.56
N THR A 231 -15.55 -2.56 12.95
CA THR A 231 -16.27 -3.72 12.41
C THR A 231 -17.07 -4.36 13.53
N LEU A 232 -18.21 -4.94 13.22
CA LEU A 232 -19.04 -5.61 14.23
C LEU A 232 -18.27 -6.81 14.82
N TYR A 233 -18.10 -6.82 16.13
CA TYR A 233 -17.45 -7.92 16.81
C TYR A 233 -18.36 -9.16 16.80
N SER A 234 -17.83 -10.31 16.44
CA SER A 234 -18.49 -11.61 16.51
C SER A 234 -17.49 -12.67 16.95
N GLN A 235 -17.95 -13.64 17.73
CA GLN A 235 -17.16 -14.82 18.09
C GLN A 235 -17.11 -15.86 16.95
N LYS A 236 -17.98 -15.74 15.95
CA LYS A 236 -18.00 -16.62 14.79
C LYS A 236 -16.75 -16.35 13.92
N GLU A 237 -16.12 -17.40 13.47
CA GLU A 237 -15.05 -17.30 12.48
C GLU A 237 -15.59 -16.83 11.12
N GLY A 238 -14.79 -16.06 10.40
CA GLY A 238 -15.15 -15.64 9.05
C GLY A 238 -14.95 -14.15 8.79
N ARG A 239 -15.66 -13.68 7.79
CA ARG A 239 -15.61 -12.26 7.39
C ARG A 239 -16.32 -11.39 8.42
N ARG A 240 -15.63 -10.36 8.92
CA ARG A 240 -16.24 -9.34 9.79
C ARG A 240 -17.20 -8.47 8.99
N PHE A 241 -18.27 -8.01 9.64
CA PHE A 241 -19.17 -7.04 9.04
C PHE A 241 -18.69 -5.61 9.32
N LEU A 242 -18.53 -4.82 8.26
CA LEU A 242 -18.10 -3.42 8.38
C LEU A 242 -19.23 -2.58 8.95
N ILE A 243 -18.94 -1.74 9.95
CA ILE A 243 -19.81 -0.63 10.37
C ILE A 243 -19.23 0.63 9.75
N SER A 244 -19.92 1.18 8.78
CA SER A 244 -19.46 2.32 7.97
C SER A 244 -18.99 3.49 8.83
N GLU A 245 -17.98 4.20 8.33
CA GLU A 245 -17.53 5.46 8.95
C GLU A 245 -18.60 6.53 8.96
N SER A 246 -19.54 6.50 7.99
CA SER A 246 -20.69 7.39 7.94
C SER A 246 -21.54 7.33 9.21
N VAL A 247 -21.63 6.16 9.85
CA VAL A 247 -22.33 5.98 11.16
C VAL A 247 -21.74 6.91 12.23
N ARG A 248 -20.41 7.02 12.29
CA ARG A 248 -19.72 7.96 13.20
C ARG A 248 -19.85 9.41 12.72
N GLY A 249 -19.81 9.62 11.39
CA GLY A 249 -20.04 10.93 10.77
C GLY A 249 -21.43 11.50 11.06
N GLU A 250 -22.45 10.66 11.14
CA GLU A 250 -23.84 11.02 11.46
C GLU A 250 -24.10 11.13 12.98
N GLY A 251 -23.12 10.84 13.82
CA GLY A 251 -23.20 11.15 15.25
C GLY A 251 -23.05 10.00 16.25
N ALA A 252 -22.81 8.78 15.81
CA ALA A 252 -22.56 7.66 16.73
C ALA A 252 -21.33 7.91 17.61
N LYS A 253 -21.34 7.37 18.84
CA LYS A 253 -20.35 7.60 19.88
C LYS A 253 -19.67 6.33 20.34
N LEU A 254 -18.37 6.40 20.66
CA LEU A 254 -17.57 5.29 21.17
C LEU A 254 -17.46 5.35 22.70
N TYR A 255 -17.69 4.20 23.33
CA TYR A 255 -17.65 4.04 24.79
C TYR A 255 -16.76 2.88 25.20
N ASN A 256 -16.09 3.05 26.35
CA ASN A 256 -15.32 2.01 27.00
C ASN A 256 -16.24 1.01 27.78
N ALA A 257 -15.65 0.02 28.45
CA ALA A 257 -16.40 -0.97 29.24
C ALA A 257 -17.15 -0.35 30.42
N ALA A 258 -16.77 0.81 30.93
CA ALA A 258 -17.43 1.53 32.00
C ALA A 258 -18.56 2.44 31.50
N GLY A 259 -18.81 2.53 30.20
CA GLY A 259 -19.82 3.40 29.62
C GLY A 259 -19.38 4.87 29.47
N GLU A 260 -18.08 5.14 29.49
CA GLU A 260 -17.51 6.49 29.33
C GLU A 260 -17.02 6.68 27.89
N ARG A 261 -17.30 7.84 27.31
CA ARG A 261 -16.73 8.25 26.01
C ARG A 261 -15.25 8.53 26.18
N PHE A 262 -14.39 7.93 25.33
CA PHE A 262 -12.93 7.96 25.51
C PHE A 262 -12.15 8.61 24.35
N VAL A 263 -12.82 8.96 23.24
CA VAL A 263 -12.12 9.45 22.04
C VAL A 263 -13.01 10.35 21.18
N ASP A 264 -12.42 11.17 20.33
CA ASP A 264 -13.11 11.82 19.22
C ASP A 264 -13.27 10.83 18.05
N GLU A 265 -14.50 10.49 17.73
CA GLU A 265 -14.88 9.49 16.73
C GLU A 265 -14.56 9.90 15.29
N LEU A 266 -14.26 11.19 15.04
CA LEU A 266 -13.96 11.75 13.73
C LEU A 266 -12.46 11.88 13.44
N LEU A 267 -11.60 11.39 14.32
CA LEU A 267 -10.18 11.27 14.06
C LEU A 267 -9.91 10.45 12.78
N PRO A 268 -8.80 10.68 12.08
CA PRO A 268 -8.32 9.80 11.01
C PRO A 268 -8.28 8.34 11.46
N ARG A 269 -8.55 7.42 10.54
CA ARG A 269 -8.73 5.97 10.84
C ARG A 269 -7.58 5.35 11.62
N ASP A 270 -6.37 5.67 11.25
CA ASP A 270 -5.16 5.15 11.90
C ASP A 270 -5.02 5.62 13.34
N LEU A 271 -5.29 6.90 13.61
CA LEU A 271 -5.27 7.47 14.95
C LEU A 271 -6.39 6.90 15.82
N LEU A 272 -7.61 6.86 15.27
CA LEU A 272 -8.77 6.29 15.98
C LEU A 272 -8.55 4.81 16.29
N THR A 273 -8.01 4.04 15.36
CA THR A 273 -7.68 2.62 15.56
C THR A 273 -6.70 2.43 16.72
N GLN A 274 -5.66 3.27 16.81
CA GLN A 274 -4.71 3.21 17.93
C GLN A 274 -5.38 3.48 19.27
N GLU A 275 -6.25 4.49 19.35
CA GLU A 275 -6.98 4.81 20.58
C GLU A 275 -7.94 3.67 20.98
N ILE A 276 -8.62 3.04 20.01
CA ILE A 276 -9.47 1.87 20.28
C ILE A 276 -8.64 0.70 20.82
N TYR A 277 -7.50 0.36 20.20
CA TYR A 277 -6.63 -0.71 20.70
C TYR A 277 -6.10 -0.42 22.12
N LYS A 278 -5.71 0.83 22.42
CA LYS A 278 -5.31 1.24 23.77
C LYS A 278 -6.45 1.03 24.78
N GLN A 279 -7.68 1.42 24.40
CA GLN A 279 -8.84 1.27 25.28
C GLN A 279 -9.20 -0.21 25.47
N MET A 280 -9.21 -1.02 24.42
CA MET A 280 -9.43 -2.47 24.50
C MET A 280 -8.42 -3.14 25.46
N LYS A 281 -7.14 -2.75 25.39
CA LYS A 281 -6.10 -3.25 26.29
C LYS A 281 -6.34 -2.83 27.74
N LYS A 282 -6.72 -1.55 27.96
CA LYS A 282 -7.06 -1.02 29.29
C LYS A 282 -8.26 -1.73 29.92
N ASP A 283 -9.29 -1.97 29.13
CA ASP A 283 -10.54 -2.63 29.56
C ASP A 283 -10.41 -4.15 29.64
N GLN A 284 -9.33 -4.74 29.10
CA GLN A 284 -9.15 -6.19 28.94
C GLN A 284 -10.34 -6.84 28.21
N LYS A 285 -10.88 -6.14 27.18
CA LYS A 285 -11.99 -6.59 26.34
C LYS A 285 -11.56 -6.68 24.87
N PRO A 286 -12.11 -7.65 24.10
CA PRO A 286 -11.80 -7.80 22.67
C PRO A 286 -12.56 -6.82 21.77
N TYR A 287 -13.27 -5.85 22.32
CA TYR A 287 -14.06 -4.83 21.61
C TYR A 287 -14.27 -3.58 22.48
N VAL A 288 -14.73 -2.51 21.83
CA VAL A 288 -15.32 -1.32 22.48
C VAL A 288 -16.80 -1.21 22.05
N TRP A 289 -17.57 -0.32 22.69
CA TRP A 289 -18.95 -0.11 22.36
C TRP A 289 -19.16 1.07 21.42
N LEU A 290 -20.01 0.90 20.39
CA LEU A 290 -20.48 1.96 19.50
C LEU A 290 -21.97 2.18 19.72
N ASP A 291 -22.36 3.38 20.15
CA ASP A 291 -23.76 3.77 20.35
C ASP A 291 -24.28 4.55 19.14
N MET A 292 -25.25 3.98 18.44
CA MET A 292 -25.88 4.60 17.27
C MET A 292 -27.12 5.43 17.63
N ARG A 293 -27.65 5.36 18.86
CA ARG A 293 -28.87 6.06 19.26
C ARG A 293 -28.81 7.58 19.11
N PRO A 294 -27.65 8.27 19.28
CA PRO A 294 -27.56 9.71 19.03
C PRO A 294 -27.87 10.15 17.60
N ILE A 295 -27.78 9.23 16.60
CA ILE A 295 -28.13 9.50 15.20
C ILE A 295 -29.64 9.73 15.04
N GLY A 296 -30.46 9.04 15.85
CA GLY A 296 -31.91 9.03 15.76
C GLY A 296 -32.47 7.93 14.84
N GLU A 297 -33.61 7.34 15.25
CA GLU A 297 -34.23 6.20 14.59
C GLU A 297 -34.50 6.43 13.11
N LYS A 298 -35.05 7.59 12.73
CA LYS A 298 -35.35 7.92 11.34
C LYS A 298 -34.12 7.83 10.45
N THR A 299 -33.03 8.47 10.85
CA THR A 299 -31.77 8.48 10.10
C THR A 299 -31.14 7.09 10.04
N ILE A 300 -31.18 6.31 11.14
CA ILE A 300 -30.67 4.93 11.14
C ILE A 300 -31.40 4.09 10.10
N ARG A 301 -32.73 4.16 10.06
CA ARG A 301 -33.55 3.37 9.11
C ARG A 301 -33.43 3.83 7.68
N GLU A 302 -33.23 5.13 7.43
CA GLU A 302 -33.12 5.70 6.07
C GLU A 302 -31.69 5.60 5.51
N HIS A 303 -30.65 5.81 6.33
CA HIS A 303 -29.26 5.87 5.85
C HIS A 303 -28.48 4.56 6.08
N PHE A 304 -28.88 3.74 7.05
CA PHE A 304 -28.14 2.54 7.46
C PHE A 304 -29.03 1.29 7.60
N PRO A 305 -29.98 1.02 6.67
CA PRO A 305 -30.94 -0.07 6.81
C PRO A 305 -30.23 -1.43 6.88
N ASN A 306 -29.21 -1.65 6.06
CA ASN A 306 -28.51 -2.94 6.00
C ASN A 306 -27.60 -3.15 7.22
N ILE A 307 -26.98 -2.09 7.75
CA ILE A 307 -26.23 -2.15 9.02
C ILE A 307 -27.18 -2.47 10.17
N TYR A 308 -28.36 -1.84 10.21
CA TYR A 308 -29.37 -2.08 11.22
C TYR A 308 -29.83 -3.54 11.21
N GLU A 309 -30.23 -4.07 10.06
CA GLU A 309 -30.65 -5.46 9.89
C GLU A 309 -29.54 -6.44 10.30
N ARG A 310 -28.31 -6.17 9.88
CA ARG A 310 -27.18 -7.04 10.21
C ARG A 310 -26.88 -7.06 11.72
N CYS A 311 -27.03 -5.94 12.41
CA CYS A 311 -26.89 -5.90 13.86
C CYS A 311 -27.98 -6.73 14.54
N LEU A 312 -29.23 -6.66 14.07
CA LEU A 312 -30.32 -7.50 14.57
C LEU A 312 -30.06 -9.01 14.39
N GLU A 313 -29.53 -9.42 13.21
CA GLU A 313 -29.13 -10.81 12.95
C GLU A 313 -28.05 -11.34 13.92
N GLU A 314 -27.17 -10.47 14.39
CA GLU A 314 -26.13 -10.80 15.38
C GLU A 314 -26.61 -10.62 16.83
N GLY A 315 -27.88 -10.25 17.04
CA GLY A 315 -28.52 -10.16 18.36
C GLY A 315 -28.41 -8.79 19.03
N TYR A 316 -28.05 -7.74 18.29
CA TYR A 316 -27.92 -6.37 18.79
C TYR A 316 -28.96 -5.47 18.13
N ASP A 317 -29.81 -4.79 18.91
CA ASP A 317 -30.69 -3.75 18.41
C ASP A 317 -30.03 -2.37 18.61
N PRO A 318 -29.51 -1.73 17.53
CA PRO A 318 -28.82 -0.44 17.63
C PRO A 318 -29.72 0.71 18.11
N LEU A 319 -31.04 0.55 18.08
CA LEU A 319 -31.98 1.56 18.59
C LEU A 319 -32.17 1.44 20.11
N GLN A 320 -31.83 0.30 20.70
CA GLN A 320 -32.02 0.02 22.13
C GLN A 320 -30.71 -0.01 22.91
N GLN A 321 -29.63 -0.44 22.28
CA GLN A 321 -28.35 -0.68 22.96
C GLN A 321 -27.14 -0.36 22.06
N PRO A 322 -25.97 -0.08 22.65
CA PRO A 322 -24.71 -0.02 21.91
C PRO A 322 -24.35 -1.38 21.29
N ILE A 323 -23.62 -1.36 20.20
CA ILE A 323 -23.10 -2.55 19.51
C ILE A 323 -21.61 -2.73 19.76
N PRO A 324 -21.09 -3.97 19.90
CA PRO A 324 -19.66 -4.19 20.09
C PRO A 324 -18.91 -4.04 18.76
N VAL A 325 -17.83 -3.24 18.75
CA VAL A 325 -17.02 -3.01 17.55
C VAL A 325 -15.52 -3.23 17.82
N VAL A 326 -14.82 -3.67 16.79
CA VAL A 326 -13.38 -3.99 16.85
C VAL A 326 -12.71 -3.55 15.55
N PRO A 327 -11.46 -3.06 15.60
CA PRO A 327 -10.71 -2.76 14.39
C PRO A 327 -10.40 -4.01 13.56
N ALA A 328 -10.41 -3.87 12.22
CA ALA A 328 -10.01 -4.92 11.30
C ALA A 328 -9.33 -4.36 10.06
N GLN A 329 -8.50 -5.17 9.40
CA GLN A 329 -7.89 -4.80 8.13
C GLN A 329 -9.00 -4.45 7.11
N HIS A 330 -8.80 -3.39 6.35
CA HIS A 330 -9.83 -2.87 5.45
C HIS A 330 -9.35 -2.52 4.04
N TYR A 331 -8.26 -1.76 3.89
CA TYR A 331 -7.81 -1.28 2.58
C TYR A 331 -6.30 -1.33 2.45
N PHE A 332 -5.84 -1.62 1.23
CA PHE A 332 -4.43 -1.71 0.88
C PHE A 332 -4.02 -0.49 0.04
N MET A 333 -3.21 0.43 0.60
CA MET A 333 -2.74 1.61 -0.11
C MET A 333 -1.46 1.37 -0.91
N GLY A 334 -0.77 0.28 -0.65
CA GLY A 334 0.35 -0.20 -1.45
C GLY A 334 -0.10 -0.90 -2.73
N GLY A 335 0.83 -1.51 -3.45
CA GLY A 335 0.50 -2.29 -4.63
C GLY A 335 1.55 -2.21 -5.74
N ILE A 336 1.14 -2.58 -6.94
CA ILE A 336 1.95 -2.48 -8.14
C ILE A 336 2.10 -0.99 -8.48
N LYS A 337 3.34 -0.50 -8.57
CA LYS A 337 3.61 0.89 -8.91
C LYS A 337 3.03 1.23 -10.28
N ALA A 338 2.15 2.22 -10.31
CA ALA A 338 1.50 2.70 -11.52
C ALA A 338 1.68 4.22 -11.68
N ASN A 339 1.83 4.68 -12.91
CA ASN A 339 1.86 6.10 -13.22
C ASN A 339 0.44 6.68 -13.32
N LEU A 340 0.31 7.96 -13.71
CA LEU A 340 -0.99 8.65 -13.85
C LEU A 340 -1.89 8.04 -14.93
N ASP A 341 -1.36 7.26 -15.85
CA ASP A 341 -2.08 6.54 -16.90
C ASP A 341 -2.20 5.04 -16.59
N ALA A 342 -2.03 4.69 -15.32
CA ALA A 342 -2.08 3.32 -14.81
C ALA A 342 -1.04 2.35 -15.40
N LYS A 343 -0.02 2.84 -16.13
CA LYS A 343 1.06 2.00 -16.69
C LYS A 343 2.00 1.56 -15.57
N THR A 344 2.35 0.29 -15.58
CA THR A 344 3.38 -0.28 -14.70
C THR A 344 4.79 -0.10 -15.30
N THR A 345 5.81 -0.63 -14.66
CA THR A 345 7.19 -0.64 -15.20
C THR A 345 7.40 -1.70 -16.30
N MET A 346 6.42 -2.57 -16.53
CA MET A 346 6.42 -3.54 -17.62
C MET A 346 5.54 -3.03 -18.77
N LYS A 347 6.03 -3.11 -20.00
CA LYS A 347 5.27 -2.69 -21.19
C LYS A 347 3.99 -3.51 -21.35
N ASN A 348 2.93 -2.87 -21.82
CA ASN A 348 1.61 -3.48 -22.06
C ASN A 348 0.95 -4.12 -20.82
N LEU A 349 1.37 -3.66 -19.64
CA LEU A 349 0.79 -4.06 -18.36
C LEU A 349 0.36 -2.83 -17.56
N PHE A 350 -0.90 -2.83 -17.18
CA PHE A 350 -1.56 -1.79 -16.40
C PHE A 350 -1.99 -2.33 -15.04
N ALA A 351 -2.06 -1.47 -14.04
CA ALA A 351 -2.63 -1.79 -12.73
C ALA A 351 -3.57 -0.67 -12.29
N VAL A 352 -4.78 -1.04 -11.84
CA VAL A 352 -5.86 -0.11 -11.46
C VAL A 352 -6.56 -0.56 -10.18
N GLY A 353 -7.20 0.38 -9.50
CA GLY A 353 -7.88 0.14 -8.23
C GLY A 353 -6.91 -0.28 -7.13
N GLU A 354 -7.38 -1.02 -6.15
CA GLU A 354 -6.61 -1.42 -4.96
C GLU A 354 -5.38 -2.31 -5.25
N THR A 355 -5.27 -2.87 -6.46
CA THR A 355 -4.08 -3.60 -6.92
C THR A 355 -2.90 -2.67 -7.20
N ALA A 356 -3.19 -1.41 -7.54
CA ALA A 356 -2.21 -0.41 -7.95
C ALA A 356 -1.80 0.51 -6.80
N CYS A 357 -0.55 0.95 -6.83
CA CYS A 357 -0.07 2.08 -6.03
C CYS A 357 0.32 3.24 -6.96
N ASN A 358 -0.60 4.17 -7.17
CA ASN A 358 -0.37 5.43 -7.88
C ASN A 358 -0.02 6.59 -6.93
N GLY A 359 -0.06 6.32 -5.61
CA GLY A 359 0.27 7.27 -4.57
C GLY A 359 -0.85 8.22 -4.15
N VAL A 360 -2.09 8.05 -4.64
CA VAL A 360 -3.24 8.89 -4.25
C VAL A 360 -3.47 8.89 -2.73
N HIS A 361 -3.33 7.74 -2.10
CA HIS A 361 -3.75 7.55 -0.70
C HIS A 361 -2.66 7.84 0.34
N GLY A 362 -1.40 7.95 -0.08
CA GLY A 362 -0.29 8.08 0.87
C GLY A 362 -0.27 6.93 1.88
N LYS A 363 0.01 7.23 3.13
CA LYS A 363 0.11 6.22 4.20
C LYS A 363 -1.24 5.82 4.82
N ASN A 364 -2.27 6.63 4.63
CA ASN A 364 -3.61 6.40 5.18
C ASN A 364 -4.67 7.02 4.28
N ARG A 365 -5.61 6.21 3.79
CA ARG A 365 -6.62 6.62 2.82
C ARG A 365 -7.70 7.48 3.46
N LEU A 366 -8.02 8.62 2.83
CA LEU A 366 -9.23 9.37 3.15
C LEU A 366 -10.46 8.54 2.76
N ALA A 367 -11.45 8.48 3.62
CA ALA A 367 -12.68 7.72 3.40
C ALA A 367 -13.35 8.11 2.06
N SER A 368 -14.00 7.15 1.41
CA SER A 368 -14.74 7.32 0.13
C SER A 368 -13.92 7.77 -1.09
N ASN A 369 -12.56 7.80 -1.00
CA ASN A 369 -11.68 8.06 -2.14
C ASN A 369 -11.36 6.79 -2.96
N SER A 370 -11.54 5.57 -2.43
CA SER A 370 -11.12 4.34 -3.11
C SER A 370 -11.93 4.01 -4.37
N LEU A 371 -13.25 4.17 -4.29
CA LEU A 371 -14.11 3.96 -5.46
C LEU A 371 -13.85 5.01 -6.53
N LEU A 372 -13.61 6.27 -6.13
CA LEU A 372 -13.26 7.34 -7.07
C LEU A 372 -11.92 7.08 -7.75
N GLU A 373 -10.90 6.70 -7.00
CA GLU A 373 -9.59 6.31 -7.54
C GLU A 373 -9.73 5.18 -8.56
N SER A 374 -10.51 4.16 -8.22
CA SER A 374 -10.79 3.04 -9.11
C SER A 374 -11.44 3.48 -10.43
N LEU A 375 -12.40 4.39 -10.39
CA LEU A 375 -13.08 4.93 -11.58
C LEU A 375 -12.11 5.77 -12.43
N VAL A 376 -11.45 6.76 -11.84
CA VAL A 376 -10.61 7.70 -12.58
C VAL A 376 -9.45 7.01 -13.27
N PHE A 377 -8.68 6.19 -12.57
CA PHE A 377 -7.47 5.59 -13.15
C PHE A 377 -7.78 4.42 -14.08
N SER A 378 -8.90 3.71 -13.90
CA SER A 378 -9.33 2.69 -14.87
C SER A 378 -9.80 3.30 -16.20
N LYS A 379 -10.47 4.45 -16.18
CA LYS A 379 -10.83 5.20 -17.40
C LYS A 379 -9.57 5.70 -18.12
N ARG A 380 -8.57 6.19 -17.38
CA ARG A 380 -7.30 6.61 -17.96
C ARG A 380 -6.54 5.45 -18.61
N ALA A 381 -6.49 4.28 -17.95
CA ALA A 381 -5.93 3.07 -18.53
C ALA A 381 -6.62 2.68 -19.85
N ALA A 382 -7.95 2.70 -19.85
CA ALA A 382 -8.74 2.38 -21.05
C ALA A 382 -8.45 3.34 -22.22
N HIS A 383 -8.33 4.65 -21.96
CA HIS A 383 -7.98 5.64 -22.99
C HIS A 383 -6.62 5.31 -23.63
N VAL A 384 -5.60 5.01 -22.84
CA VAL A 384 -4.27 4.63 -23.36
C VAL A 384 -4.33 3.35 -24.18
N ILE A 385 -5.11 2.36 -23.72
CA ILE A 385 -5.29 1.08 -24.43
C ILE A 385 -6.03 1.28 -25.76
N ASN A 386 -6.97 2.22 -25.81
CA ASN A 386 -7.71 2.53 -27.04
C ASN A 386 -6.82 3.12 -28.14
N ASP A 387 -5.80 3.88 -27.74
CA ASP A 387 -4.81 4.48 -28.66
C ASP A 387 -3.72 3.49 -29.08
N ASP A 388 -3.70 2.27 -28.52
CA ASP A 388 -2.71 1.24 -28.86
C ASP A 388 -3.27 0.27 -29.91
N ASP A 389 -2.69 0.30 -31.11
CA ASP A 389 -3.05 -0.59 -32.23
C ASP A 389 -2.27 -1.93 -32.21
N ALA A 390 -1.55 -2.23 -31.13
CA ALA A 390 -0.80 -3.48 -31.02
C ALA A 390 -1.75 -4.69 -31.06
N GLU A 391 -1.32 -5.74 -31.75
CA GLU A 391 -2.02 -7.01 -31.81
C GLU A 391 -1.49 -8.01 -30.78
N ALA A 392 -2.35 -8.96 -30.37
CA ALA A 392 -1.98 -10.06 -29.50
C ALA A 392 -0.94 -10.98 -30.19
N GLN A 393 0.16 -11.25 -29.51
CA GLN A 393 1.23 -12.11 -30.00
C GLN A 393 1.33 -13.35 -29.12
N MET A 394 1.43 -14.53 -29.74
CA MET A 394 1.65 -15.78 -29.02
C MET A 394 3.15 -16.01 -28.84
N VAL A 395 3.60 -16.01 -27.59
CA VAL A 395 4.94 -16.40 -27.19
C VAL A 395 4.90 -17.76 -26.50
N PRO A 396 5.98 -18.56 -26.54
CA PRO A 396 6.03 -19.85 -25.83
C PRO A 396 5.79 -19.65 -24.32
N VAL A 397 5.01 -20.56 -23.73
CA VAL A 397 4.78 -20.63 -22.29
C VAL A 397 5.15 -22.04 -21.82
N ASP A 398 6.04 -22.10 -20.83
CA ASP A 398 6.35 -23.33 -20.11
C ASP A 398 5.26 -23.58 -19.06
N ASP A 399 4.70 -24.78 -19.02
CA ASP A 399 3.66 -25.18 -18.06
C ASP A 399 4.20 -25.93 -16.85
N ALA A 400 5.49 -26.25 -16.83
CA ALA A 400 6.13 -26.95 -15.71
C ALA A 400 5.97 -26.22 -14.35
N PRO A 401 6.03 -24.87 -14.26
CA PRO A 401 5.83 -24.15 -13.00
C PRO A 401 4.43 -24.28 -12.40
N TYR A 402 3.44 -24.71 -13.17
CA TYR A 402 2.02 -24.71 -12.79
C TYR A 402 1.48 -26.10 -12.43
N GLN A 403 2.33 -27.10 -12.26
CA GLN A 403 1.93 -28.49 -11.94
C GLN A 403 1.39 -28.62 -10.52
N ASP A 404 1.83 -27.77 -9.58
CA ASP A 404 1.32 -27.70 -8.19
C ASP A 404 0.79 -26.30 -7.89
N LEU A 405 -0.48 -26.08 -8.24
CA LEU A 405 -1.15 -24.80 -8.08
C LEU A 405 -1.36 -24.40 -6.61
N GLU A 406 -1.53 -25.38 -5.71
CA GLU A 406 -1.74 -25.05 -4.31
C GLU A 406 -0.45 -24.56 -3.65
N SER A 407 0.67 -25.22 -3.90
CA SER A 407 1.99 -24.76 -3.47
C SER A 407 2.31 -23.37 -4.04
N LEU A 408 1.97 -23.11 -5.31
CA LEU A 408 2.17 -21.81 -5.94
C LEU A 408 1.36 -20.71 -5.26
N LYS A 409 0.08 -20.95 -4.95
CA LYS A 409 -0.78 -20.00 -4.23
C LYS A 409 -0.26 -19.71 -2.82
N GLN A 410 0.22 -20.72 -2.10
CA GLN A 410 0.83 -20.53 -0.77
C GLN A 410 2.12 -19.70 -0.86
N LYS A 411 2.94 -19.94 -1.87
CA LYS A 411 4.13 -19.12 -2.16
C LYS A 411 3.77 -17.66 -2.39
N TYR A 412 2.71 -17.36 -3.16
CA TYR A 412 2.26 -15.98 -3.40
C TYR A 412 1.82 -15.29 -2.12
N LYS A 413 1.00 -15.95 -1.31
CA LYS A 413 0.59 -15.40 0.00
C LYS A 413 1.78 -15.08 0.88
N LYS A 414 2.76 -16.00 0.95
CA LYS A 414 3.99 -15.82 1.73
C LYS A 414 4.80 -14.62 1.25
N ILE A 415 5.01 -14.48 -0.06
CA ILE A 415 5.76 -13.35 -0.65
C ILE A 415 5.12 -12.01 -0.25
N VAL A 416 3.80 -11.88 -0.39
CA VAL A 416 3.10 -10.62 -0.05
C VAL A 416 3.15 -10.37 1.45
N TRP A 417 2.91 -11.42 2.26
CA TRP A 417 2.93 -11.29 3.72
C TRP A 417 4.28 -10.84 4.26
N GLU A 418 5.37 -11.41 3.75
CA GLU A 418 6.74 -10.99 4.10
C GLU A 418 7.01 -9.52 3.75
N GLN A 419 6.44 -9.01 2.65
CA GLN A 419 6.56 -7.58 2.30
C GLN A 419 5.68 -6.68 3.19
N ILE A 420 4.49 -7.13 3.61
CA ILE A 420 3.63 -6.40 4.55
C ILE A 420 4.30 -6.28 5.92
N GLU A 421 4.85 -7.38 6.43
CA GLU A 421 5.53 -7.42 7.72
C GLU A 421 6.92 -6.76 7.69
N ARG A 422 7.48 -6.54 6.49
CA ARG A 422 8.77 -5.90 6.32
C ARG A 422 8.69 -4.48 6.90
N LYS A 423 9.36 -4.29 8.03
CA LYS A 423 9.54 -2.94 8.57
C LYS A 423 10.35 -2.14 7.56
N PRO A 424 9.89 -0.95 7.12
CA PRO A 424 10.58 -0.14 6.10
C PRO A 424 12.03 0.22 6.45
N GLU A 425 12.46 -0.09 7.65
CA GLU A 425 13.61 0.48 8.33
C GLU A 425 14.79 -0.49 8.48
N GLN A 426 14.70 -1.72 7.98
CA GLN A 426 15.70 -2.73 8.36
C GLN A 426 16.91 -2.84 7.44
N MET A 427 16.86 -2.40 6.19
CA MET A 427 18.06 -2.31 5.32
C MET A 427 17.85 -1.26 4.22
N MET A 428 18.91 -0.56 3.83
CA MET A 428 18.90 0.19 2.57
C MET A 428 18.62 -0.79 1.43
N ASP A 429 17.67 -0.45 0.55
CA ASP A 429 17.42 -1.25 -0.64
C ASP A 429 18.72 -1.49 -1.42
N PRO A 430 19.07 -2.74 -1.78
CA PRO A 430 20.33 -3.03 -2.47
C PRO A 430 20.54 -2.27 -3.79
N ILE A 431 19.45 -1.98 -4.52
CA ILE A 431 19.52 -1.20 -5.76
C ILE A 431 19.77 0.27 -5.45
N ALA A 432 19.03 0.84 -4.49
CA ALA A 432 19.24 2.22 -4.03
C ALA A 432 20.66 2.40 -3.45
N MET A 433 21.17 1.40 -2.75
CA MET A 433 22.55 1.40 -2.24
C MET A 433 23.56 1.43 -3.39
N LYS A 434 23.42 0.57 -4.40
CA LYS A 434 24.31 0.55 -5.56
C LYS A 434 24.31 1.87 -6.33
N ILE A 435 23.14 2.47 -6.54
CA ILE A 435 23.00 3.70 -7.33
C ILE A 435 23.49 4.93 -6.57
N ASN A 436 23.20 5.02 -5.26
CA ASN A 436 23.36 6.27 -4.50
C ASN A 436 24.46 6.23 -3.44
N ALA A 437 24.80 5.07 -2.90
CA ALA A 437 25.76 4.93 -1.82
C ALA A 437 27.12 4.35 -2.25
N ASP A 438 27.14 3.44 -3.23
CA ASP A 438 28.39 2.76 -3.66
C ASP A 438 29.52 3.76 -4.03
N ASN A 439 29.17 4.83 -4.76
CA ASN A 439 30.17 5.84 -5.14
C ASN A 439 30.76 6.56 -3.91
N LEU A 440 29.94 6.83 -2.89
CA LEU A 440 30.38 7.49 -1.65
C LEU A 440 31.23 6.54 -0.79
N ILE A 441 30.87 5.27 -0.73
CA ILE A 441 31.65 4.23 -0.05
C ILE A 441 33.01 4.05 -0.76
N LEU A 442 33.01 4.00 -2.09
CA LEU A 442 34.25 3.91 -2.87
C LEU A 442 35.15 5.15 -2.71
N GLN A 443 34.56 6.35 -2.56
CA GLN A 443 35.33 7.56 -2.25
C GLN A 443 36.00 7.47 -0.89
N ALA A 444 35.27 6.99 0.12
CA ALA A 444 35.84 6.79 1.48
C ALA A 444 36.93 5.72 1.48
N LEU A 445 36.78 4.62 0.73
CA LEU A 445 37.82 3.62 0.55
C LEU A 445 39.05 4.19 -0.16
N ARG A 446 38.88 5.04 -1.17
CA ARG A 446 39.99 5.71 -1.89
C ARG A 446 40.68 6.76 -1.02
N GLU A 447 39.99 7.39 -0.08
CA GLU A 447 40.60 8.30 0.90
C GLU A 447 41.56 7.54 1.84
N ASP A 448 41.16 6.35 2.28
CA ASP A 448 41.94 5.51 3.20
C ASP A 448 43.02 4.68 2.47
N ILE A 449 42.75 4.24 1.26
CA ILE A 449 43.67 3.42 0.45
C ILE A 449 43.96 4.16 -0.88
N THR A 450 44.89 5.12 -0.84
CA THR A 450 45.24 5.92 -2.03
C THR A 450 46.05 5.15 -3.08
N GLN A 451 46.98 4.31 -2.61
CA GLN A 451 47.83 3.46 -3.45
C GLN A 451 47.83 2.01 -2.95
N GLU A 452 48.20 1.79 -1.70
CA GLU A 452 48.21 0.45 -1.09
C GLU A 452 48.09 0.54 0.44
N ASP A 453 47.68 -0.56 1.06
CA ASP A 453 47.84 -0.79 2.51
C ASP A 453 49.23 -1.38 2.78
N VAL A 454 50.18 -0.50 3.05
CA VAL A 454 51.61 -0.85 3.24
C VAL A 454 51.77 -1.87 4.36
N THR A 455 51.06 -1.71 5.47
CA THR A 455 51.16 -2.59 6.64
C THR A 455 50.67 -4.00 6.33
N THR A 456 49.46 -4.09 5.80
CA THR A 456 48.84 -5.37 5.43
C THR A 456 49.66 -6.09 4.36
N ASN A 457 50.13 -5.37 3.32
CA ASN A 457 50.94 -5.93 2.24
C ASN A 457 52.36 -6.35 2.72
N ALA A 458 52.91 -5.70 3.76
CA ALA A 458 54.17 -6.13 4.33
C ALA A 458 54.07 -7.46 5.08
N VAL A 459 52.94 -7.71 5.74
CA VAL A 459 52.73 -8.90 6.61
C VAL A 459 52.10 -10.07 5.82
N LEU A 460 51.10 -9.81 4.99
CA LEU A 460 50.36 -10.83 4.27
C LEU A 460 50.74 -10.81 2.78
N LYS A 461 51.64 -11.69 2.38
CA LYS A 461 52.17 -11.75 0.98
C LYS A 461 51.26 -12.47 -0.01
N GLN A 462 50.31 -13.23 0.46
CA GLN A 462 49.44 -14.05 -0.36
C GLN A 462 48.04 -14.15 0.26
N TYR A 463 47.07 -14.65 -0.53
CA TYR A 463 45.73 -14.94 -0.03
C TYR A 463 45.78 -15.75 1.25
N THR A 464 45.11 -15.23 2.29
CA THR A 464 45.03 -15.87 3.60
C THR A 464 43.59 -15.81 4.08
N LYS A 465 42.88 -16.94 4.00
CA LYS A 465 41.49 -17.02 4.48
C LYS A 465 41.46 -16.89 6.01
N GLY A 466 40.63 -15.99 6.51
CA GLY A 466 40.41 -15.80 7.94
C GLY A 466 39.00 -15.33 8.24
N THR A 467 38.70 -15.19 9.54
CA THR A 467 37.39 -14.71 10.02
C THR A 467 37.63 -13.67 11.11
N ALA A 468 36.97 -12.52 10.98
CA ALA A 468 36.93 -11.46 11.97
C ALA A 468 35.54 -11.36 12.60
N GLN A 469 35.47 -10.97 13.87
CA GLN A 469 34.23 -10.74 14.61
C GLN A 469 34.01 -9.26 14.88
N LEU A 470 32.83 -8.77 14.61
CA LEU A 470 32.39 -7.42 14.95
C LEU A 470 31.66 -7.47 16.29
N LEU A 471 32.28 -6.94 17.35
CA LEU A 471 31.74 -6.90 18.70
C LEU A 471 31.25 -5.50 19.06
N CYS A 472 30.05 -5.40 19.64
CA CYS A 472 29.53 -4.17 20.22
C CYS A 472 30.35 -3.76 21.45
N LYS A 473 30.73 -2.48 21.53
CA LYS A 473 31.53 -1.95 22.66
C LYS A 473 30.73 -1.00 23.54
N GLN A 474 29.50 -0.67 23.18
CA GLN A 474 28.65 0.26 23.92
C GLN A 474 27.19 0.01 23.61
N ASP A 475 26.32 0.09 24.62
CA ASP A 475 24.88 -0.03 24.45
C ASP A 475 24.34 1.08 23.54
N GLY A 476 23.42 0.72 22.66
CA GLY A 476 22.82 1.68 21.72
C GLY A 476 21.86 1.05 20.72
N VAL A 477 21.57 1.81 19.65
CA VAL A 477 20.80 1.35 18.49
C VAL A 477 21.76 1.20 17.32
N ILE A 478 21.84 -0.02 16.78
CA ILE A 478 22.71 -0.29 15.64
C ILE A 478 22.09 0.27 14.35
N ALA A 479 22.92 0.90 13.50
CA ALA A 479 22.52 1.36 12.17
C ALA A 479 23.72 1.39 11.22
N GLY A 480 23.51 0.93 9.98
CA GLY A 480 24.55 0.90 8.95
C GLY A 480 25.18 -0.46 8.73
N LEU A 481 24.59 -1.55 9.21
CA LEU A 481 25.08 -2.92 8.98
C LEU A 481 25.11 -3.27 7.48
N GLY A 482 24.15 -2.79 6.70
CA GLY A 482 24.15 -2.95 5.24
C GLY A 482 25.31 -2.21 4.56
N VAL A 483 25.67 -1.03 5.05
CA VAL A 483 26.84 -0.26 4.57
C VAL A 483 28.14 -0.96 4.99
N PHE A 484 28.23 -1.42 6.23
CA PHE A 484 29.35 -2.20 6.73
C PHE A 484 29.63 -3.41 5.82
N LYS A 485 28.61 -4.20 5.53
CA LYS A 485 28.71 -5.35 4.61
C LYS A 485 29.16 -4.91 3.22
N ARG A 486 28.59 -3.81 2.70
CA ARG A 486 28.86 -3.34 1.36
C ARG A 486 30.30 -2.88 1.14
N VAL A 487 30.97 -2.36 2.15
CA VAL A 487 32.39 -2.01 2.10
C VAL A 487 33.23 -3.21 1.70
N PHE A 488 33.02 -4.37 2.33
CA PHE A 488 33.76 -5.60 2.01
C PHE A 488 33.40 -6.17 0.66
N GLU A 489 32.10 -6.17 0.30
CA GLU A 489 31.65 -6.62 -1.02
C GLU A 489 32.22 -5.79 -2.18
N LEU A 490 32.47 -4.49 -1.96
CA LEU A 490 33.09 -3.61 -2.96
C LEU A 490 34.61 -3.84 -3.09
N LEU A 491 35.27 -4.32 -2.05
CA LEU A 491 36.69 -4.70 -2.09
C LEU A 491 36.88 -6.08 -2.70
N ASP A 492 36.06 -7.05 -2.29
CA ASP A 492 36.06 -8.42 -2.81
C ASP A 492 34.67 -9.04 -2.69
N PRO A 493 33.97 -9.28 -3.81
CA PRO A 493 32.64 -9.87 -3.83
C PRO A 493 32.56 -11.28 -3.22
N THR A 494 33.69 -11.96 -3.01
CA THR A 494 33.73 -13.30 -2.40
C THR A 494 33.78 -13.26 -0.87
N THR A 495 33.92 -12.06 -0.27
CA THR A 495 33.91 -11.90 1.17
C THR A 495 32.49 -12.12 1.71
N GLU A 496 32.36 -13.05 2.64
CA GLU A 496 31.10 -13.39 3.30
C GLU A 496 30.93 -12.56 4.59
N VAL A 497 29.82 -11.84 4.70
CA VAL A 497 29.45 -11.08 5.91
C VAL A 497 28.12 -11.60 6.44
N ASP A 498 28.18 -12.26 7.60
CA ASP A 498 27.03 -12.81 8.31
C ASP A 498 26.60 -11.85 9.43
N LEU A 499 25.48 -11.16 9.22
CA LEU A 499 24.92 -10.18 10.15
C LEU A 499 24.03 -10.88 11.19
N LYS A 500 24.27 -10.61 12.49
CA LYS A 500 23.50 -11.19 13.62
C LYS A 500 22.37 -10.29 14.09
N PHE A 501 22.39 -9.02 13.73
CA PHE A 501 21.41 -8.00 14.07
C PHE A 501 20.89 -7.32 12.79
N SER A 502 19.81 -6.56 12.95
CA SER A 502 19.26 -5.69 11.93
C SER A 502 19.31 -4.23 12.38
N ASP A 503 19.44 -3.30 11.43
CA ASP A 503 19.43 -1.88 11.74
C ASP A 503 18.14 -1.47 12.49
N GLY A 504 18.28 -0.59 13.48
CA GLY A 504 17.19 -0.16 14.37
C GLY A 504 17.03 -1.00 15.63
N GLN A 505 17.71 -2.15 15.76
CA GLN A 505 17.68 -2.95 16.99
C GLN A 505 18.56 -2.33 18.07
N GLN A 506 18.15 -2.50 19.32
CA GLN A 506 18.99 -2.19 20.48
C GLN A 506 20.03 -3.29 20.66
N VAL A 507 21.24 -2.88 20.92
CA VAL A 507 22.40 -3.75 21.13
C VAL A 507 23.09 -3.39 22.44
N GLN A 508 23.77 -4.37 23.06
CA GLN A 508 24.47 -4.23 24.33
C GLN A 508 25.96 -4.43 24.15
N ASN A 509 26.74 -3.91 25.09
CA ASN A 509 28.18 -4.14 25.12
C ASN A 509 28.46 -5.65 25.20
N GLY A 510 29.29 -6.14 24.30
CA GLY A 510 29.67 -7.55 24.19
C GLY A 510 28.89 -8.33 23.13
N ASP A 511 27.79 -7.79 22.56
CA ASP A 511 27.05 -8.46 21.51
C ASP A 511 27.92 -8.70 20.27
N LEU A 512 27.78 -9.90 19.67
CA LEU A 512 28.37 -10.23 18.38
C LEU A 512 27.44 -9.73 17.26
N LEU A 513 27.84 -8.63 16.61
CA LEU A 513 27.01 -7.96 15.59
C LEU A 513 27.11 -8.63 14.21
N ALA A 514 28.32 -9.07 13.83
CA ALA A 514 28.59 -9.73 12.58
C ALA A 514 29.84 -10.59 12.60
N THR A 515 29.95 -11.51 11.64
CA THR A 515 31.22 -12.18 11.31
C THR A 515 31.55 -11.90 9.83
N VAL A 516 32.83 -11.62 9.55
CA VAL A 516 33.37 -11.36 8.22
C VAL A 516 34.37 -12.45 7.89
N THR A 517 34.17 -13.20 6.84
CA THR A 517 35.04 -14.32 6.41
C THR A 517 35.50 -14.10 4.97
N GLY A 518 36.80 -14.10 4.75
CA GLY A 518 37.40 -13.87 3.44
C GLY A 518 38.91 -13.77 3.46
N ASP A 519 39.49 -13.10 2.47
CA ASP A 519 40.92 -12.77 2.48
C ASP A 519 41.23 -11.75 3.60
N MET A 520 42.15 -12.09 4.51
CA MET A 520 42.54 -11.23 5.61
C MET A 520 43.07 -9.87 5.14
N ARG A 521 43.65 -9.78 3.94
CA ARG A 521 44.07 -8.48 3.38
C ARG A 521 42.88 -7.59 3.12
N VAL A 522 41.82 -8.12 2.57
CA VAL A 522 40.54 -7.40 2.30
C VAL A 522 39.89 -6.99 3.62
N ILE A 523 39.85 -7.90 4.60
CA ILE A 523 39.25 -7.63 5.90
C ILE A 523 39.99 -6.50 6.61
N LEU A 524 41.33 -6.55 6.71
CA LEU A 524 42.14 -5.54 7.38
C LEU A 524 42.09 -4.17 6.67
N SER A 525 42.18 -4.16 5.34
CA SER A 525 42.13 -2.90 4.58
C SER A 525 40.73 -2.24 4.57
N GLY A 526 39.65 -3.02 4.65
CA GLY A 526 38.29 -2.49 4.70
C GLY A 526 37.75 -2.13 6.08
N GLU A 527 38.37 -2.66 7.14
CA GLU A 527 37.89 -2.56 8.53
C GLU A 527 37.62 -1.12 8.95
N ARG A 528 38.58 -0.22 8.80
CA ARG A 528 38.45 1.15 9.28
C ARG A 528 37.32 1.91 8.61
N THR A 529 37.25 1.87 7.30
CA THR A 529 36.17 2.50 6.54
C THR A 529 34.80 1.93 6.93
N ALA A 530 34.67 0.60 7.03
CA ALA A 530 33.43 -0.05 7.44
C ALA A 530 32.99 0.37 8.85
N LEU A 531 33.91 0.40 9.81
CA LEU A 531 33.63 0.83 11.18
C LEU A 531 33.29 2.32 11.27
N ASN A 532 33.90 3.19 10.48
CA ASN A 532 33.63 4.62 10.51
C ASN A 532 32.16 4.90 10.08
N PHE A 533 31.66 4.25 9.03
CA PHE A 533 30.24 4.34 8.66
C PHE A 533 29.34 3.79 9.77
N LEU A 534 29.61 2.58 10.26
CA LEU A 534 28.77 1.91 11.25
C LEU A 534 28.68 2.69 12.55
N GLN A 535 29.82 3.17 13.08
CA GLN A 535 29.88 3.95 14.32
C GLN A 535 29.14 5.29 14.17
N ARG A 536 29.35 6.00 13.06
CA ARG A 536 28.66 7.26 12.78
C ARG A 536 27.16 7.08 12.74
N MET A 537 26.70 6.11 11.96
CA MET A 537 25.28 5.85 11.78
C MET A 537 24.62 5.36 13.07
N SER A 538 25.27 4.45 13.79
CA SER A 538 24.76 3.95 15.09
C SER A 538 24.72 5.04 16.16
N GLY A 539 25.68 5.95 16.17
CA GLY A 539 25.67 7.12 17.07
C GLY A 539 24.47 8.03 16.83
N ILE A 540 24.16 8.32 15.54
CA ILE A 540 22.98 9.11 15.16
C ILE A 540 21.69 8.38 15.53
N ALA A 541 21.58 7.07 15.23
CA ALA A 541 20.42 6.26 15.57
C ALA A 541 20.17 6.20 17.07
N THR A 542 21.23 5.99 17.86
CA THR A 542 21.16 5.94 19.33
C THR A 542 20.70 7.28 19.92
N TYR A 543 21.25 8.40 19.46
CA TYR A 543 20.84 9.71 19.93
C TYR A 543 19.40 10.04 19.54
N THR A 544 19.02 9.71 18.30
CA THR A 544 17.65 9.85 17.81
C THR A 544 16.67 9.04 18.65
N HIS A 545 17.00 7.78 18.94
CA HIS A 545 16.16 6.90 19.75
C HIS A 545 15.93 7.45 21.16
N LYS A 546 17.00 7.89 21.83
CA LYS A 546 16.88 8.54 23.15
C LYS A 546 15.99 9.77 23.12
N THR A 547 16.07 10.58 22.05
CA THR A 547 15.25 11.79 21.90
C THR A 547 13.78 11.42 21.62
N VAL A 548 13.53 10.40 20.78
CA VAL A 548 12.17 9.91 20.50
C VAL A 548 11.51 9.36 21.77
N GLN A 549 12.25 8.63 22.61
CA GLN A 549 11.73 8.15 23.89
C GLN A 549 11.25 9.28 24.81
N LEU A 550 11.94 10.43 24.82
CA LEU A 550 11.50 11.60 25.60
C LEU A 550 10.19 12.20 25.09
N LEU A 551 9.80 11.89 23.86
CA LEU A 551 8.56 12.37 23.23
C LEU A 551 7.40 11.35 23.32
N GLU A 552 7.63 10.18 23.94
CA GLU A 552 6.60 9.17 24.15
C GLU A 552 5.41 9.74 24.92
N GLY A 553 4.19 9.44 24.44
CA GLY A 553 2.95 9.99 24.97
C GLY A 553 2.59 11.39 24.45
N SER A 554 3.46 12.05 23.68
CA SER A 554 3.15 13.33 22.99
C SER A 554 2.74 13.10 21.54
N LYS A 555 2.15 14.13 20.90
CA LYS A 555 1.85 14.15 19.46
C LYS A 555 3.03 14.66 18.62
N ILE A 556 4.18 14.92 19.24
CA ILE A 556 5.35 15.51 18.59
C ILE A 556 6.12 14.40 17.84
N ARG A 557 6.55 14.68 16.61
CA ARG A 557 7.46 13.83 15.85
C ARG A 557 8.81 14.51 15.72
N LEU A 558 9.88 13.75 15.97
CA LEU A 558 11.23 14.22 15.73
C LEU A 558 11.55 14.14 14.24
N LEU A 559 11.83 15.29 13.62
CA LEU A 559 12.22 15.40 12.22
C LEU A 559 13.69 15.76 12.10
N ASP A 560 14.37 15.16 11.12
CA ASP A 560 15.69 15.61 10.69
C ASP A 560 15.63 16.90 9.87
N THR A 561 16.77 17.36 9.40
CA THR A 561 16.88 18.51 8.51
C THR A 561 17.82 18.22 7.33
N ARG A 562 17.97 19.19 6.40
CA ARG A 562 19.02 19.15 5.36
C ARG A 562 20.40 19.59 5.87
N LYS A 563 20.55 19.92 7.14
CA LYS A 563 21.84 20.26 7.77
C LYS A 563 22.60 18.98 8.10
N THR A 564 23.03 18.26 7.08
CA THR A 564 23.80 17.03 7.16
C THR A 564 25.26 17.30 6.80
N THR A 565 26.15 16.41 7.20
CA THR A 565 27.53 16.39 6.72
C THR A 565 27.52 16.27 5.18
N PRO A 566 28.31 17.09 4.45
CA PRO A 566 28.39 16.97 2.99
C PRO A 566 28.68 15.52 2.58
N ASN A 567 28.00 15.05 1.55
CA ASN A 567 28.04 13.68 1.01
C ASN A 567 27.54 12.57 1.93
N MET A 568 27.29 12.85 3.22
CA MET A 568 26.82 11.84 4.19
C MET A 568 25.29 11.79 4.34
N ARG A 569 24.54 12.60 3.61
CA ARG A 569 23.08 12.77 3.81
C ARG A 569 22.30 11.47 3.72
N ILE A 570 22.62 10.60 2.75
CA ILE A 570 21.94 9.32 2.58
C ILE A 570 22.09 8.44 3.82
N PHE A 571 23.28 8.41 4.41
CA PHE A 571 23.60 7.61 5.58
C PHE A 571 23.01 8.23 6.86
N GLU A 572 23.13 9.54 7.04
CA GLU A 572 22.67 10.23 8.26
C GLU A 572 21.15 10.24 8.36
N LYS A 573 20.44 10.50 7.24
CA LYS A 573 18.97 10.43 7.21
C LYS A 573 18.44 9.02 7.43
N TYR A 574 19.12 8.02 6.89
CA TYR A 574 18.82 6.63 7.17
C TYR A 574 18.97 6.31 8.66
N ALA A 575 20.07 6.74 9.27
CA ALA A 575 20.35 6.51 10.69
C ALA A 575 19.30 7.18 11.62
N VAL A 576 18.80 8.37 11.26
CA VAL A 576 17.68 9.01 11.98
C VAL A 576 16.44 8.14 11.95
N ARG A 577 16.10 7.55 10.81
CA ARG A 577 14.95 6.63 10.70
C ARG A 577 15.16 5.37 11.51
N ALA A 578 16.37 4.76 11.46
CA ALA A 578 16.71 3.59 12.25
C ALA A 578 16.57 3.84 13.76
N GLY A 579 16.82 5.07 14.22
CA GLY A 579 16.58 5.51 15.59
C GLY A 579 15.13 5.84 15.95
N GLY A 580 14.17 5.69 15.01
CA GLY A 580 12.75 5.97 15.22
C GLY A 580 12.32 7.42 14.94
N GLY A 581 13.21 8.25 14.41
CA GLY A 581 12.88 9.60 13.92
C GLY A 581 12.25 9.57 12.53
N CYS A 582 11.83 10.74 12.05
CA CYS A 582 11.24 10.92 10.72
C CYS A 582 12.13 11.79 9.85
N ASN A 583 12.11 11.58 8.53
CA ASN A 583 12.85 12.42 7.61
C ASN A 583 12.00 13.61 7.15
N HIS A 584 12.59 14.80 7.16
CA HIS A 584 12.15 15.95 6.40
C HIS A 584 12.61 15.81 4.94
N ARG A 585 12.24 16.73 4.04
CA ARG A 585 12.64 16.69 2.63
C ARG A 585 14.13 16.36 2.45
N TYR A 586 14.43 15.46 1.49
CA TYR A 586 15.76 14.97 1.24
C TYR A 586 16.65 16.03 0.55
N ASN A 587 16.11 16.72 -0.47
CA ASN A 587 16.81 17.72 -1.27
C ASN A 587 15.89 18.90 -1.64
N LEU A 588 16.34 19.77 -2.54
CA LEU A 588 15.56 20.93 -2.98
C LEU A 588 14.42 20.57 -3.92
N SER A 589 14.48 19.40 -4.57
CA SER A 589 13.45 18.91 -5.49
C SER A 589 12.32 18.14 -4.80
N ASP A 590 12.48 17.80 -3.51
CA ASP A 590 11.59 16.93 -2.75
C ASP A 590 10.43 17.69 -2.06
N GLY A 591 10.40 19.00 -2.15
CA GLY A 591 9.32 19.83 -1.61
C GLY A 591 9.66 21.31 -1.52
N ILE A 592 8.63 22.15 -1.59
CA ILE A 592 8.75 23.60 -1.43
C ILE A 592 8.85 23.93 0.05
N LEU A 593 9.89 24.66 0.43
CA LEU A 593 10.05 25.25 1.75
C LEU A 593 10.46 26.72 1.60
N LEU A 594 9.51 27.60 1.80
CA LEU A 594 9.76 29.05 1.86
C LEU A 594 10.48 29.41 3.15
N LYS A 595 11.48 30.25 3.06
CA LYS A 595 12.26 30.81 4.16
C LYS A 595 12.34 32.32 3.99
N ASP A 596 12.78 33.01 5.05
CA ASP A 596 12.89 34.47 5.07
C ASP A 596 13.67 35.02 3.85
N ASN A 597 14.77 34.35 3.46
CA ASN A 597 15.53 34.73 2.28
C ASN A 597 14.72 34.62 0.96
N HIS A 598 13.81 33.66 0.84
CA HIS A 598 12.94 33.54 -0.33
C HIS A 598 11.89 34.65 -0.35
N ILE A 599 11.33 34.98 0.82
CA ILE A 599 10.34 36.04 0.98
C ILE A 599 11.03 37.39 0.69
N GLY A 600 12.20 37.63 1.27
CA GLY A 600 12.95 38.85 1.02
C GLY A 600 13.43 39.06 -0.42
N ALA A 601 13.68 37.96 -1.16
CA ALA A 601 14.09 38.04 -2.57
C ALA A 601 12.91 38.18 -3.54
N ALA A 602 11.72 37.74 -3.15
CA ALA A 602 10.53 37.77 -4.00
C ALA A 602 9.66 39.04 -3.82
N GLY A 603 9.89 39.83 -2.78
CA GLY A 603 9.14 41.03 -2.44
C GLY A 603 8.03 40.71 -1.42
#